data_11028d86ac3a88e9419d50384986780e
#
_entry.id   11028d86ac3a88e9419d50384986780e
#
_cell.length_a   1.000
_cell.length_b   1.000
_cell.length_c   1.000
_cell.angle_alpha   90.00
_cell.angle_beta   90.00
_cell.angle_gamma   90.00
#
_symmetry.space_group_name_H-M   'P 1'
#
loop_
_entity.id
_entity.type
_entity.pdbx_description
1 polymer ?
#
loop_
_entity_poly.entity_id
_entity_poly.type
_entity_poly.pdbx_seq_one_letter_code
_entity_poly.pdbx_strand_id
1 'polypeptide(L)' 'MTISEANSPLSKGIKVIIARKGLKNIYVAERAGFTPQELSDMLNGRRLIKACDVPKLAFAMEVKEGEIYSAGKESK' A
#
# COMPACT_ATOMS: atom_id res chain seq x y z
N MET A 1 9.41 17.63 -2.88
CA MET A 1 8.49 16.56 -2.42
C MET A 1 9.29 15.41 -1.83
N THR A 2 8.92 14.95 -0.65
CA THR A 2 9.58 13.80 -0.01
C THR A 2 8.94 12.50 -0.48
N ILE A 3 9.61 11.36 -0.25
CA ILE A 3 9.05 10.05 -0.55
C ILE A 3 7.77 9.84 0.27
N SER A 4 7.77 10.28 1.52
CA SER A 4 6.60 10.18 2.39
C SER A 4 5.40 10.92 1.80
N GLU A 5 5.62 12.14 1.31
CA GLU A 5 4.56 12.92 0.67
C GLU A 5 4.07 12.29 -0.62
N ALA A 6 5.00 11.79 -1.45
CA ALA A 6 4.65 11.13 -2.70
C ALA A 6 3.83 9.87 -2.48
N ASN A 7 4.16 9.11 -1.42
CA ASN A 7 3.45 7.86 -1.10
C ASN A 7 2.15 8.09 -0.35
N SER A 8 1.95 9.28 0.24
CA SER A 8 0.90 9.51 1.23
C SER A 8 -0.50 8.99 0.87
N PRO A 9 -1.08 9.31 -0.29
CA PRO A 9 -2.42 8.80 -0.61
C PRO A 9 -2.44 7.28 -0.73
N LEU A 10 -1.40 6.70 -1.32
CA LEU A 10 -1.33 5.26 -1.53
C LEU A 10 -1.06 4.52 -0.23
N SER A 11 -0.09 4.97 0.56
CA SER A 11 0.26 4.30 1.81
C SER A 11 -0.90 4.33 2.80
N LYS A 12 -1.62 5.45 2.88
CA LYS A 12 -2.81 5.55 3.73
C LYS A 12 -3.89 4.57 3.26
N GLY A 13 -4.15 4.52 1.95
CA GLY A 13 -5.13 3.60 1.39
C GLY A 13 -4.80 2.16 1.67
N ILE A 14 -3.54 1.79 1.50
CA ILE A 14 -3.07 0.43 1.75
C ILE A 14 -3.28 0.07 3.23
N LYS A 15 -2.89 0.96 4.13
CA LYS A 15 -3.08 0.73 5.58
C LYS A 15 -4.54 0.56 5.95
N VAL A 16 -5.41 1.39 5.38
CA VAL A 16 -6.86 1.32 5.62
C VAL A 16 -7.41 -0.03 5.16
N ILE A 17 -7.04 -0.45 3.95
CA ILE A 17 -7.54 -1.73 3.40
C ILE A 17 -7.03 -2.91 4.22
N ILE A 18 -5.76 -2.90 4.59
CA ILE A 18 -5.18 -3.95 5.43
C ILE A 18 -5.95 -4.07 6.74
N ALA A 19 -6.21 -2.94 7.39
CA ALA A 19 -6.96 -2.93 8.65
C ALA A 19 -8.40 -3.37 8.46
N ARG A 20 -9.05 -2.87 7.41
CA ARG A 20 -10.45 -3.19 7.12
C ARG A 20 -10.65 -4.68 6.86
N LYS A 21 -9.73 -5.29 6.11
CA LYS A 21 -9.82 -6.71 5.75
C LYS A 21 -9.16 -7.64 6.77
N GLY A 22 -8.49 -7.09 7.76
CA GLY A 22 -7.78 -7.90 8.76
C GLY A 22 -6.59 -8.65 8.19
N LEU A 23 -5.91 -8.08 7.19
CA LEU A 23 -4.76 -8.72 6.57
C LEU A 23 -3.49 -8.47 7.38
N LYS A 24 -2.52 -9.36 7.21
CA LYS A 24 -1.20 -9.17 7.81
C LYS A 24 -0.26 -8.57 6.77
N ASN A 25 0.61 -7.66 7.19
CA ASN A 25 1.57 -7.03 6.28
C ASN A 25 2.44 -8.04 5.56
N ILE A 26 2.90 -9.08 6.28
CA ILE A 26 3.74 -10.11 5.68
C ILE A 26 3.01 -10.86 4.56
N TYR A 27 1.73 -11.13 4.76
CA TYR A 27 0.90 -11.79 3.75
C TYR A 27 0.78 -10.92 2.48
N VAL A 28 0.48 -9.63 2.67
CA VAL A 28 0.36 -8.69 1.56
C VAL A 28 1.67 -8.56 0.80
N ALA A 29 2.78 -8.43 1.54
CA ALA A 29 4.11 -8.31 0.93
C ALA A 29 4.41 -9.52 0.05
N GLU A 30 4.25 -10.72 0.58
CA GLU A 30 4.53 -11.94 -0.16
C GLU A 30 3.69 -12.05 -1.42
N ARG A 31 2.40 -11.78 -1.32
CA ARG A 31 1.51 -11.87 -2.48
C ARG A 31 1.84 -10.82 -3.54
N ALA A 32 2.32 -9.65 -3.12
CA ALA A 32 2.70 -8.59 -4.04
C ALA A 32 4.10 -8.79 -4.64
N GLY A 33 4.84 -9.75 -4.13
CA GLY A 33 6.21 -10.00 -4.61
C GLY A 33 7.26 -9.14 -3.94
N PHE A 34 6.97 -8.63 -2.74
CA PHE A 34 7.91 -7.83 -1.95
C PHE A 34 8.33 -8.58 -0.70
N THR A 35 9.47 -8.19 -0.14
CA THR A 35 9.83 -8.66 1.20
C THR A 35 9.01 -7.85 2.22
N PRO A 36 8.80 -8.39 3.43
CA PRO A 36 8.12 -7.63 4.48
C PRO A 36 8.78 -6.27 4.76
N GLN A 37 10.12 -6.23 4.69
CA GLN A 37 10.87 -4.98 4.90
C GLN A 37 10.57 -3.97 3.80
N GLU A 38 10.51 -4.43 2.54
CA GLU A 38 10.18 -3.55 1.41
C GLU A 38 8.80 -2.92 1.58
N LEU A 39 7.81 -3.72 1.94
CA LEU A 39 6.46 -3.19 2.17
C LEU A 39 6.45 -2.21 3.33
N SER A 40 7.11 -2.55 4.43
CA SER A 40 7.23 -1.67 5.59
C SER A 40 7.82 -0.31 5.18
N ASP A 41 8.89 -0.35 4.39
CA ASP A 41 9.54 0.88 3.92
C ASP A 41 8.62 1.72 3.04
N MET A 42 7.81 1.08 2.20
CA MET A 42 6.82 1.78 1.37
C MET A 42 5.77 2.47 2.25
N LEU A 43 5.28 1.78 3.26
CA LEU A 43 4.24 2.31 4.15
C LEU A 43 4.76 3.40 5.07
N ASN A 44 6.06 3.40 5.37
CA ASN A 44 6.67 4.38 6.26
C ASN A 44 7.42 5.52 5.53
N GLY A 45 7.29 5.57 4.22
CA GLY A 45 7.86 6.65 3.42
C GLY A 45 9.35 6.56 3.17
N ARG A 46 9.95 5.37 3.37
CA ARG A 46 11.37 5.14 3.11
C ARG A 46 11.65 4.63 1.71
N ARG A 47 10.64 4.08 1.07
CA ARG A 47 10.74 3.56 -0.29
C ARG A 47 9.57 4.07 -1.11
N LEU A 48 9.86 4.61 -2.30
CA LEU A 48 8.84 5.14 -3.20
C LEU A 48 7.93 4.02 -3.70
N ILE A 49 6.62 4.26 -3.65
CA ILE A 49 5.63 3.37 -4.27
C ILE A 49 5.51 3.82 -5.72
N LYS A 50 5.99 2.98 -6.62
CA LYS A 50 5.96 3.27 -8.05
C LYS A 50 4.63 2.88 -8.67
N ALA A 51 4.33 3.46 -9.83
CA ALA A 51 3.10 3.12 -10.56
C ALA A 51 2.98 1.61 -10.82
N CYS A 52 4.10 0.94 -11.10
CA CYS A 52 4.09 -0.51 -11.34
C CYS A 52 3.85 -1.33 -10.08
N ASP A 53 4.01 -0.74 -8.91
CA ASP A 53 3.79 -1.43 -7.63
C ASP A 53 2.30 -1.44 -7.25
N VAL A 54 1.53 -0.45 -7.73
CA VAL A 54 0.12 -0.32 -7.36
C VAL A 54 -0.72 -1.54 -7.78
N PRO A 55 -0.64 -2.02 -9.02
CA PRO A 55 -1.41 -3.22 -9.40
C PRO A 55 -0.97 -4.47 -8.62
N LYS A 56 0.30 -4.57 -8.25
CA LYS A 56 0.80 -5.70 -7.45
C LYS A 56 0.18 -5.68 -6.05
N LEU A 57 0.11 -4.50 -5.45
CA LEU A 57 -0.49 -4.34 -4.12
C LEU A 57 -2.00 -4.55 -4.16
N ALA A 58 -2.67 -4.04 -5.20
CA ALA A 58 -4.10 -4.25 -5.39
C ALA A 58 -4.42 -5.74 -5.50
N PHE A 59 -3.63 -6.46 -6.30
CA PHE A 59 -3.77 -7.91 -6.44
C PHE A 59 -3.61 -8.61 -5.07
N ALA A 60 -2.57 -8.22 -4.34
CA ALA A 60 -2.27 -8.84 -3.05
C ALA A 60 -3.39 -8.65 -2.03
N MET A 61 -4.05 -7.51 -2.07
CA MET A 61 -5.15 -7.18 -1.16
C MET A 61 -6.53 -7.56 -1.73
N GLU A 62 -6.56 -8.07 -2.97
CA GLU A 62 -7.80 -8.44 -3.67
C GLU A 62 -8.78 -7.28 -3.79
N VAL A 63 -8.25 -6.13 -4.20
CA VAL A 63 -9.04 -4.93 -4.46
C VAL A 63 -8.67 -4.35 -5.82
N LYS A 64 -9.46 -3.42 -6.30
CA LYS A 64 -9.14 -2.68 -7.51
C LYS A 64 -8.17 -1.55 -7.16
N GLU A 65 -7.34 -1.14 -8.11
CA GLU A 65 -6.38 -0.05 -7.88
C GLU A 65 -7.08 1.22 -7.40
N GLY A 66 -8.25 1.53 -7.98
CA GLY A 66 -9.02 2.71 -7.58
C GLY A 66 -9.45 2.70 -6.12
N GLU A 67 -9.63 1.51 -5.54
CA GLU A 67 -10.00 1.40 -4.14
C GLU A 67 -8.88 1.86 -3.20
N ILE A 68 -7.63 1.68 -3.62
CA ILE A 68 -6.47 2.14 -2.83
C ILE A 68 -6.51 3.66 -2.74
N TYR A 69 -6.73 4.33 -3.86
CA TYR A 69 -6.81 5.80 -3.89
C TYR A 69 -8.01 6.31 -3.08
N SER A 70 -9.16 5.67 -3.26
CA SER A 70 -10.38 6.05 -2.53
C SER A 70 -10.21 5.89 -1.02
N ALA A 71 -9.63 4.78 -0.60
CA ALA A 71 -9.38 4.53 0.82
C ALA A 71 -8.43 5.56 1.41
N GLY A 72 -7.42 5.97 0.64
CA GLY A 72 -6.48 7.01 1.06
C GLY A 72 -7.14 8.37 1.27
N LYS A 73 -8.12 8.68 0.43
CA LYS A 73 -8.87 9.93 0.55
C LYS A 73 -9.82 9.93 1.74
N GLU A 74 -10.39 8.78 2.06
CA GLU A 74 -11.30 8.63 3.20
C GLU A 74 -10.56 8.68 4.52
N SER A 75 -9.30 8.34 4.52
CA SER A 75 -8.46 8.29 5.73
C SER A 75 -7.91 9.67 6.04
N LYS A 76 -8.68 10.46 6.70
CA LYS A 76 -8.25 11.80 7.15
C LYS A 76 -7.78 11.78 8.59
#